data_ee5146ca305f86b8d41f1824a044520a
#
_entry.id   ee5146ca305f86b8d41f1824a044520a
#
_cell.length_a   1.000
_cell.length_b   1.000
_cell.length_c   1.000
_cell.angle_alpha   90.00
_cell.angle_beta   90.00
_cell.angle_gamma   90.00
#
_symmetry.space_group_name_H-M   'P 1'
#
loop_
_entity.id
_entity.type
_entity.pdbx_description
1 polymer ?
#
loop_
_entity_poly.entity_id
_entity_poly.type
_entity_poly.pdbx_seq_one_letter_code
_entity_poly.pdbx_strand_id
1 'polypeptide(L)'
;VSEYITGLDFVEWQIHVANGKALPLKQSEIKFRGHAVEVRLYAEDPEKNFMPAPGTIKHLKWPNENENCRIDSGIENGDVVSPHYDPMIAKGIGCGETREIAIAALIKALNEIEIIGIGQNLGFLLNMLNAKPFVDGIVDTAYVDSLGVEDFALPKEMKYQALAIAAKHIIAAGDYINTNSALPLMDPYSPWSECDGWRLGENQNKSVRLV
;
A
#
# COMPACT_ATOMS: atom_id res chain seq x y z
N VAL A 1 18.21 -4.45 4.48
CA VAL A 1 19.13 -4.62 3.35
C VAL A 1 20.45 -5.21 3.80
N SER A 2 21.22 -4.52 4.65
CA SER A 2 22.56 -4.96 5.05
C SER A 2 22.56 -6.36 5.68
N GLU A 3 21.61 -6.67 6.55
CA GLU A 3 21.46 -8.00 7.16
C GLU A 3 21.23 -9.09 6.13
N TYR A 4 20.39 -8.83 5.13
CA TYR A 4 20.13 -9.81 4.04
C TYR A 4 21.38 -10.13 3.22
N ILE A 5 22.15 -9.11 2.84
CA ILE A 5 23.32 -9.33 1.99
C ILE A 5 24.55 -9.81 2.74
N THR A 6 24.59 -9.64 4.07
CA THR A 6 25.72 -10.08 4.90
C THR A 6 25.43 -11.37 5.68
N GLY A 7 24.14 -11.66 5.93
CA GLY A 7 23.70 -12.74 6.81
C GLY A 7 23.99 -12.49 8.29
N LEU A 8 24.16 -11.22 8.69
CA LEU A 8 24.52 -10.82 10.05
C LEU A 8 23.32 -10.17 10.74
N ASP A 9 23.15 -10.41 12.04
CA ASP A 9 22.17 -9.73 12.89
C ASP A 9 22.86 -8.54 13.58
N PHE A 10 22.56 -7.34 13.09
CA PHE A 10 23.16 -6.11 13.64
C PHE A 10 22.56 -5.72 15.00
N VAL A 11 21.34 -6.12 15.29
CA VAL A 11 20.72 -5.88 16.61
C VAL A 11 21.42 -6.72 17.67
N GLU A 12 21.67 -8.00 17.38
CA GLU A 12 22.48 -8.86 18.26
C GLU A 12 23.88 -8.27 18.49
N TRP A 13 24.52 -7.77 17.44
CA TRP A 13 25.85 -7.14 17.56
C TRP A 13 25.82 -5.89 18.44
N GLN A 14 24.80 -5.05 18.32
CA GLN A 14 24.61 -3.88 19.18
C GLN A 14 24.49 -4.28 20.65
N ILE A 15 23.75 -5.35 20.96
CA ILE A 15 23.61 -5.89 22.29
C ILE A 15 24.98 -6.44 22.80
N HIS A 16 25.73 -7.12 21.96
CA HIS A 16 27.06 -7.60 22.29
C HIS A 16 27.99 -6.45 22.65
N VAL A 17 28.03 -5.39 21.84
CA VAL A 17 28.88 -4.21 22.12
C VAL A 17 28.43 -3.49 23.39
N ALA A 18 27.10 -3.34 23.61
CA ALA A 18 26.58 -2.76 24.85
C ALA A 18 27.00 -3.57 26.12
N ASN A 19 27.16 -4.87 25.97
CA ASN A 19 27.69 -5.75 27.03
C ASN A 19 29.22 -5.75 27.13
N GLY A 20 29.93 -4.86 26.46
CA GLY A 20 31.38 -4.73 26.48
C GLY A 20 32.13 -5.81 25.69
N LYS A 21 31.46 -6.58 24.83
CA LYS A 21 32.09 -7.58 23.97
C LYS A 21 32.67 -6.92 22.71
N ALA A 22 33.74 -7.51 22.17
CA ALA A 22 34.28 -7.13 20.89
C ALA A 22 33.31 -7.52 19.75
N LEU A 23 33.44 -6.83 18.60
CA LEU A 23 32.71 -7.22 17.39
C LEU A 23 33.04 -8.67 16.99
N PRO A 24 32.06 -9.48 16.61
CA PRO A 24 32.26 -10.90 16.27
C PRO A 24 33.15 -11.13 15.05
N LEU A 25 33.18 -10.18 14.09
CA LEU A 25 33.93 -10.27 12.84
C LEU A 25 34.74 -9.00 12.59
N LYS A 26 35.89 -9.16 11.91
CA LYS A 26 36.63 -8.04 11.34
C LYS A 26 36.03 -7.60 10.04
N GLN A 27 36.28 -6.36 9.62
CA GLN A 27 35.75 -5.81 8.36
C GLN A 27 36.10 -6.67 7.13
N SER A 28 37.30 -7.29 7.11
CA SER A 28 37.76 -8.14 6.01
C SER A 28 37.07 -9.51 5.95
N GLU A 29 36.37 -9.91 7.00
CA GLU A 29 35.68 -11.21 7.09
C GLU A 29 34.21 -11.10 6.63
N ILE A 30 33.67 -9.88 6.50
CA ILE A 30 32.31 -9.63 6.04
C ILE A 30 32.22 -9.92 4.54
N LYS A 31 31.30 -10.80 4.17
CA LYS A 31 31.03 -11.18 2.78
C LYS A 31 29.65 -10.73 2.36
N PHE A 32 29.53 -10.22 1.15
CA PHE A 32 28.25 -9.86 0.54
C PHE A 32 27.74 -10.99 -0.34
N ARG A 33 26.43 -11.28 -0.26
CA ARG A 33 25.75 -12.28 -1.07
C ARG A 33 24.40 -11.75 -1.51
N GLY A 34 24.09 -11.94 -2.81
CA GLY A 34 22.82 -11.53 -3.38
C GLY A 34 22.60 -10.01 -3.39
N HIS A 35 21.35 -9.64 -3.50
CA HIS A 35 20.88 -8.26 -3.56
C HIS A 35 19.67 -8.08 -2.65
N ALA A 36 19.48 -6.87 -2.12
CA ALA A 36 18.28 -6.50 -1.40
C ALA A 36 17.88 -5.05 -1.72
N VAL A 37 16.58 -4.82 -1.81
CA VAL A 37 15.97 -3.52 -2.06
C VAL A 37 14.97 -3.24 -0.95
N GLU A 38 15.01 -2.02 -0.40
CA GLU A 38 14.09 -1.56 0.64
C GLU A 38 13.21 -0.43 0.12
N VAL A 39 11.98 -0.43 0.53
CA VAL A 39 11.05 0.69 0.39
C VAL A 39 10.45 1.05 1.75
N ARG A 40 10.06 2.30 1.90
CA ARG A 40 9.34 2.80 3.07
C ARG A 40 7.94 3.20 2.67
N LEU A 41 6.98 2.55 3.30
CA LEU A 41 5.57 2.85 3.11
C LEU A 41 5.17 3.94 4.11
N TYR A 42 4.69 5.06 3.57
CA TYR A 42 4.30 6.23 4.33
C TYR A 42 2.81 6.55 4.16
N ALA A 43 2.21 7.09 5.22
CA ALA A 43 0.89 7.72 5.15
C ALA A 43 1.03 9.14 4.55
N GLU A 44 1.32 9.22 3.27
CA GLU A 44 1.55 10.44 2.49
C GLU A 44 0.81 10.39 1.16
N ASP A 45 0.41 11.55 0.65
CA ASP A 45 -0.25 11.67 -0.65
C ASP A 45 0.76 12.17 -1.71
N PRO A 46 1.28 11.29 -2.59
CA PRO A 46 2.22 11.68 -3.63
C PRO A 46 1.64 12.71 -4.62
N GLU A 47 0.34 12.68 -4.88
CA GLU A 47 -0.31 13.65 -5.78
C GLU A 47 -0.40 15.05 -5.15
N LYS A 48 -0.20 15.16 -3.83
CA LYS A 48 -0.15 16.42 -3.08
C LYS A 48 1.25 16.71 -2.54
N ASN A 49 2.26 16.44 -3.34
CA ASN A 49 3.67 16.69 -2.97
C ASN A 49 4.07 16.00 -1.65
N PHE A 50 3.66 14.72 -1.50
CA PHE A 50 3.96 13.89 -0.33
C PHE A 50 3.50 14.50 1.00
N MET A 51 2.41 15.28 0.99
CA MET A 51 1.84 15.78 2.22
C MET A 51 1.36 14.62 3.10
N PRO A 52 1.61 14.68 4.44
CA PRO A 52 1.09 13.67 5.37
C PRO A 52 -0.43 13.53 5.24
N ALA A 53 -0.90 12.28 5.20
CA ALA A 53 -2.30 11.92 5.07
C ALA A 53 -2.73 11.06 6.28
N PRO A 54 -2.75 11.67 7.50
CA PRO A 54 -3.11 10.97 8.73
C PRO A 54 -4.56 10.50 8.71
N GLY A 55 -4.89 9.48 9.49
CA GLY A 55 -6.24 8.97 9.59
C GLY A 55 -6.31 7.63 10.29
N THR A 56 -7.51 7.05 10.31
CA THR A 56 -7.74 5.72 10.89
C THR A 56 -7.68 4.65 9.81
N ILE A 57 -6.91 3.60 10.05
CA ILE A 57 -6.80 2.43 9.18
C ILE A 57 -8.07 1.60 9.34
N LYS A 58 -8.89 1.59 8.29
CA LYS A 58 -10.17 0.86 8.27
C LYS A 58 -10.03 -0.58 7.79
N HIS A 59 -9.03 -0.84 6.96
CA HIS A 59 -8.67 -2.17 6.49
C HIS A 59 -7.18 -2.21 6.23
N LEU A 60 -6.56 -3.29 6.69
CA LEU A 60 -5.14 -3.58 6.50
C LEU A 60 -4.95 -5.06 6.26
N LYS A 61 -4.29 -5.39 5.18
CA LYS A 61 -3.83 -6.75 4.90
C LYS A 61 -2.40 -6.71 4.41
N TRP A 62 -1.54 -7.42 5.10
CA TRP A 62 -0.14 -7.61 4.70
C TRP A 62 -0.01 -8.83 3.79
N PRO A 63 1.02 -8.88 2.92
CA PRO A 63 1.33 -10.06 2.15
C PRO A 63 1.72 -11.23 3.07
N ASN A 64 1.59 -12.45 2.56
CA ASN A 64 2.12 -13.61 3.26
C ASN A 64 3.65 -13.52 3.33
N GLU A 65 4.21 -13.80 4.50
CA GLU A 65 5.65 -13.87 4.68
C GLU A 65 6.28 -14.93 3.77
N ASN A 66 7.43 -14.62 3.20
CA ASN A 66 8.21 -15.55 2.38
C ASN A 66 9.71 -15.23 2.52
N GLU A 67 10.55 -16.17 2.08
CA GLU A 67 12.00 -16.08 2.23
C GLU A 67 12.62 -14.89 1.46
N ASN A 68 11.95 -14.41 0.42
CA ASN A 68 12.45 -13.37 -0.47
C ASN A 68 11.90 -11.97 -0.17
N CYS A 69 10.95 -11.85 0.76
CA CYS A 69 10.41 -10.56 1.15
C CYS A 69 9.98 -10.53 2.62
N ARG A 70 10.34 -9.45 3.30
CA ARG A 70 9.98 -9.14 4.69
C ARG A 70 9.29 -7.79 4.74
N ILE A 71 8.21 -7.72 5.53
CA ILE A 71 7.51 -6.46 5.84
C ILE A 71 7.63 -6.22 7.34
N ASP A 72 8.28 -5.12 7.71
CA ASP A 72 8.36 -4.65 9.10
C ASP A 72 7.32 -3.55 9.29
N SER A 73 6.26 -3.84 10.03
CA SER A 73 5.17 -2.90 10.30
C SER A 73 5.00 -2.64 11.79
N GLY A 74 4.63 -1.41 12.13
CA GLY A 74 4.27 -1.00 13.49
C GLY A 74 2.78 -0.67 13.65
N ILE A 75 1.93 -1.06 12.68
CA ILE A 75 0.50 -0.71 12.66
C ILE A 75 -0.38 -1.94 12.44
N GLU A 76 -1.61 -1.86 12.96
CA GLU A 76 -2.66 -2.87 12.84
C GLU A 76 -3.98 -2.26 12.36
N ASN A 77 -4.97 -3.12 12.08
CA ASN A 77 -6.33 -2.69 11.76
C ASN A 77 -6.92 -1.88 12.92
N GLY A 78 -7.47 -0.72 12.62
CA GLY A 78 -8.08 0.17 13.60
C GLY A 78 -7.13 1.21 14.18
N ASP A 79 -5.82 1.10 13.93
CA ASP A 79 -4.85 2.09 14.39
C ASP A 79 -5.06 3.46 13.74
N VAL A 80 -4.63 4.48 14.46
CA VAL A 80 -4.66 5.88 14.00
C VAL A 80 -3.25 6.34 13.69
N VAL A 81 -2.99 6.67 12.43
CA VAL A 81 -1.74 7.33 12.04
C VAL A 81 -1.84 8.80 12.42
N SER A 82 -1.01 9.22 13.37
CA SER A 82 -1.02 10.57 13.94
C SER A 82 -0.23 11.55 13.07
N PRO A 83 -0.68 12.82 12.94
CA PRO A 83 0.10 13.86 12.28
C PRO A 83 1.29 14.36 13.14
N HIS A 84 1.42 13.92 14.38
CA HIS A 84 2.45 14.39 15.33
C HIS A 84 3.72 13.56 15.34
N TYR A 85 3.72 12.42 14.65
CA TYR A 85 4.87 11.50 14.53
C TYR A 85 5.22 11.26 13.07
N ASP A 86 6.33 10.55 12.84
CA ASP A 86 6.73 10.09 11.50
C ASP A 86 5.56 9.30 10.88
N PRO A 87 5.09 9.68 9.67
CA PRO A 87 4.00 8.99 8.99
C PRO A 87 4.41 7.64 8.39
N MET A 88 5.60 7.13 8.66
CA MET A 88 6.06 5.81 8.20
C MET A 88 5.25 4.70 8.86
N ILE A 89 4.60 3.87 8.05
CA ILE A 89 3.72 2.79 8.50
C ILE A 89 4.36 1.41 8.37
N ALA A 90 5.26 1.24 7.42
CA ALA A 90 5.99 -0.03 7.25
C ALA A 90 7.26 0.14 6.42
N LYS A 91 8.13 -0.88 6.50
CA LYS A 91 9.26 -1.09 5.59
C LYS A 91 9.08 -2.41 4.85
N GLY A 92 9.19 -2.37 3.53
CA GLY A 92 9.24 -3.57 2.70
C GLY A 92 10.67 -3.83 2.25
N ILE A 93 11.16 -5.06 2.39
CA ILE A 93 12.50 -5.45 1.99
C ILE A 93 12.39 -6.68 1.11
N GLY A 94 12.72 -6.52 -0.18
CA GLY A 94 12.86 -7.63 -1.11
C GLY A 94 14.30 -8.08 -1.21
N CYS A 95 14.55 -9.39 -1.30
CA CYS A 95 15.89 -9.95 -1.48
C CYS A 95 15.91 -11.06 -2.53
N GLY A 96 17.09 -11.32 -3.08
CA GLY A 96 17.29 -12.35 -4.09
C GLY A 96 18.75 -12.47 -4.50
N GLU A 97 19.06 -13.47 -5.32
CA GLU A 97 20.42 -13.69 -5.84
C GLU A 97 20.86 -12.55 -6.79
N THR A 98 19.91 -11.95 -7.52
CA THR A 98 20.16 -10.79 -8.38
C THR A 98 19.27 -9.62 -8.00
N ARG A 99 19.63 -8.42 -8.51
CA ARG A 99 18.84 -7.20 -8.29
C ARG A 99 17.41 -7.33 -8.83
N GLU A 100 17.25 -7.92 -9.99
CA GLU A 100 15.97 -8.14 -10.65
C GLU A 100 15.06 -9.03 -9.81
N ILE A 101 15.60 -10.12 -9.24
CA ILE A 101 14.86 -11.03 -8.36
C ILE A 101 14.43 -10.30 -7.09
N ALA A 102 15.30 -9.50 -6.47
CA ALA A 102 14.98 -8.72 -5.29
C ALA A 102 13.87 -7.70 -5.55
N ILE A 103 13.94 -6.98 -6.69
CA ILE A 103 12.89 -6.04 -7.12
C ILE A 103 11.57 -6.76 -7.39
N ALA A 104 11.59 -7.87 -8.13
CA ALA A 104 10.39 -8.63 -8.45
C ALA A 104 9.70 -9.20 -7.19
N ALA A 105 10.48 -9.71 -6.22
CA ALA A 105 9.95 -10.18 -4.94
C ALA A 105 9.25 -9.05 -4.17
N LEU A 106 9.85 -7.87 -4.14
CA LEU A 106 9.28 -6.70 -3.48
C LEU A 106 8.01 -6.20 -4.18
N ILE A 107 8.02 -6.08 -5.51
CA ILE A 107 6.83 -5.70 -6.30
C ILE A 107 5.68 -6.67 -6.05
N LYS A 108 5.95 -7.97 -6.03
CA LYS A 108 4.93 -8.98 -5.74
C LYS A 108 4.31 -8.76 -4.36
N ALA A 109 5.13 -8.59 -3.33
CA ALA A 109 4.65 -8.35 -1.98
C ALA A 109 3.84 -7.05 -1.86
N LEU A 110 4.32 -5.95 -2.47
CA LEU A 110 3.61 -4.66 -2.46
C LEU A 110 2.24 -4.74 -3.13
N ASN A 111 2.10 -5.52 -4.21
CA ASN A 111 0.80 -5.72 -4.88
C ASN A 111 -0.21 -6.52 -4.03
N GLU A 112 0.23 -7.25 -3.02
CA GLU A 112 -0.64 -8.00 -2.10
C GLU A 112 -1.07 -7.16 -0.89
N ILE A 113 -0.49 -5.96 -0.69
CA ILE A 113 -0.84 -5.05 0.41
C ILE A 113 -2.18 -4.37 0.12
N GLU A 114 -3.10 -4.45 1.08
CA GLU A 114 -4.35 -3.71 1.04
C GLU A 114 -4.41 -2.75 2.24
N ILE A 115 -4.56 -1.44 1.97
CA ILE A 115 -4.69 -0.40 3.01
C ILE A 115 -5.84 0.52 2.61
N ILE A 116 -6.82 0.69 3.52
CA ILE A 116 -7.96 1.58 3.33
C ILE A 116 -8.12 2.47 4.56
N GLY A 117 -8.43 3.75 4.34
CA GLY A 117 -8.74 4.72 5.39
C GLY A 117 -7.73 5.86 5.49
N ILE A 118 -6.55 5.72 4.91
CA ILE A 118 -5.50 6.75 4.84
C ILE A 118 -4.99 6.92 3.42
N GLY A 119 -4.43 8.08 3.10
CA GLY A 119 -3.59 8.23 1.90
C GLY A 119 -2.26 7.50 2.13
N GLN A 120 -1.66 6.97 1.08
CA GLN A 120 -0.40 6.22 1.18
C GLN A 120 0.36 6.24 -0.15
N ASN A 121 1.67 6.01 -0.11
CA ASN A 121 2.56 6.11 -1.25
C ASN A 121 2.80 4.79 -2.02
N LEU A 122 1.98 3.75 -1.80
CA LEU A 122 2.19 2.40 -2.39
C LEU A 122 2.25 2.43 -3.93
N GLY A 123 1.31 3.17 -4.57
CA GLY A 123 1.30 3.32 -6.03
C GLY A 123 2.58 3.98 -6.56
N PHE A 124 3.07 5.02 -5.89
CA PHE A 124 4.35 5.66 -6.19
C PHE A 124 5.51 4.67 -6.08
N LEU A 125 5.58 3.88 -4.99
CA LEU A 125 6.64 2.89 -4.79
C LEU A 125 6.64 1.83 -5.90
N LEU A 126 5.47 1.33 -6.30
CA LEU A 126 5.34 0.38 -7.41
C LEU A 126 5.81 0.98 -8.74
N ASN A 127 5.47 2.24 -9.03
CA ASN A 127 5.94 2.93 -10.22
C ASN A 127 7.46 3.10 -10.22
N MET A 128 8.04 3.47 -9.07
CA MET A 128 9.48 3.61 -8.90
C MET A 128 10.23 2.30 -9.11
N LEU A 129 9.76 1.21 -8.53
CA LEU A 129 10.38 -0.11 -8.67
C LEU A 129 10.30 -0.64 -10.12
N ASN A 130 9.31 -0.23 -10.90
CA ASN A 130 9.16 -0.59 -12.32
C ASN A 130 9.88 0.38 -13.26
N ALA A 131 10.33 1.54 -12.77
CA ALA A 131 11.02 2.53 -13.58
C ALA A 131 12.34 1.97 -14.12
N LYS A 132 12.55 2.05 -15.45
CA LYS A 132 13.75 1.52 -16.09
C LYS A 132 15.05 2.03 -15.45
N PRO A 133 15.23 3.34 -15.16
CA PRO A 133 16.44 3.82 -14.50
C PRO A 133 16.68 3.17 -13.12
N PHE A 134 15.62 2.89 -12.37
CA PHE A 134 15.74 2.20 -11.08
C PHE A 134 16.15 0.73 -11.25
N VAL A 135 15.53 0.02 -12.20
CA VAL A 135 15.87 -1.39 -12.50
C VAL A 135 17.32 -1.50 -12.97
N ASP A 136 17.75 -0.60 -13.84
CA ASP A 136 19.13 -0.55 -14.37
C ASP A 136 20.17 -0.07 -13.32
N GLY A 137 19.72 0.44 -12.17
CA GLY A 137 20.61 0.90 -11.09
C GLY A 137 21.36 2.20 -11.38
N ILE A 138 20.83 3.03 -12.28
CA ILE A 138 21.44 4.30 -12.71
C ILE A 138 20.82 5.56 -12.04
N VAL A 139 19.99 5.35 -11.00
CA VAL A 139 19.36 6.43 -10.24
C VAL A 139 20.29 6.95 -9.14
N ASP A 140 20.16 8.23 -8.83
CA ASP A 140 20.75 8.89 -7.68
C ASP A 140 19.67 9.46 -6.74
N THR A 141 20.07 10.14 -5.69
CA THR A 141 19.14 10.71 -4.70
C THR A 141 18.29 11.86 -5.25
N ALA A 142 18.69 12.49 -6.36
CA ALA A 142 17.95 13.57 -7.01
C ALA A 142 16.92 13.05 -8.02
N TYR A 143 16.90 11.74 -8.30
CA TYR A 143 16.04 11.17 -9.33
C TYR A 143 14.55 11.45 -9.05
N VAL A 144 14.10 11.28 -7.82
CA VAL A 144 12.69 11.51 -7.44
C VAL A 144 12.32 12.99 -7.62
N ASP A 145 13.21 13.90 -7.29
CA ASP A 145 12.99 15.35 -7.44
C ASP A 145 12.87 15.78 -8.92
N SER A 146 13.39 14.96 -9.84
CA SER A 146 13.31 15.20 -11.28
C SER A 146 11.98 14.76 -11.91
N LEU A 147 11.14 14.03 -11.16
CA LEU A 147 9.86 13.51 -11.64
C LEU A 147 8.73 14.52 -11.43
N GLY A 148 7.77 14.55 -12.35
CA GLY A 148 6.52 15.27 -12.20
C GLY A 148 5.43 14.41 -11.54
N VAL A 149 4.36 15.04 -11.08
CA VAL A 149 3.20 14.33 -10.51
C VAL A 149 2.58 13.34 -11.51
N GLU A 150 2.65 13.66 -12.80
CA GLU A 150 2.18 12.83 -13.91
C GLU A 150 2.92 11.48 -14.01
N ASP A 151 4.15 11.40 -13.53
CA ASP A 151 4.97 10.18 -13.61
C ASP A 151 4.51 9.09 -12.64
N PHE A 152 3.74 9.48 -11.61
CA PHE A 152 3.28 8.54 -10.58
C PHE A 152 1.79 8.65 -10.21
N ALA A 153 1.06 9.61 -10.76
CA ALA A 153 -0.38 9.70 -10.60
C ALA A 153 -1.09 8.58 -11.37
N LEU A 154 -2.15 8.04 -10.79
CA LEU A 154 -3.00 7.08 -11.50
C LEU A 154 -3.67 7.75 -12.70
N PRO A 155 -3.68 7.09 -13.89
CA PRO A 155 -4.42 7.59 -15.04
C PRO A 155 -5.88 7.88 -14.69
N LYS A 156 -6.42 8.99 -15.20
CA LYS A 156 -7.82 9.41 -14.92
C LYS A 156 -8.82 8.33 -15.29
N GLU A 157 -8.59 7.63 -16.39
CA GLU A 157 -9.41 6.53 -16.87
C GLU A 157 -9.50 5.39 -15.85
N MET A 158 -8.38 5.03 -15.21
CA MET A 158 -8.35 4.01 -14.16
C MET A 158 -9.12 4.47 -12.91
N LYS A 159 -8.99 5.75 -12.52
CA LYS A 159 -9.78 6.32 -11.42
C LYS A 159 -11.29 6.23 -11.72
N TYR A 160 -11.72 6.60 -12.93
CA TYR A 160 -13.13 6.50 -13.32
C TYR A 160 -13.63 5.05 -13.38
N GLN A 161 -12.83 4.12 -13.87
CA GLN A 161 -13.16 2.70 -13.86
C GLN A 161 -13.34 2.16 -12.44
N ALA A 162 -12.42 2.48 -11.52
CA ALA A 162 -12.53 2.10 -10.13
C ALA A 162 -13.78 2.67 -9.47
N LEU A 163 -14.10 3.95 -9.71
CA LEU A 163 -15.32 4.59 -9.21
C LEU A 163 -16.58 3.94 -9.78
N ALA A 164 -16.59 3.59 -11.07
CA ALA A 164 -17.73 2.92 -11.70
C ALA A 164 -17.96 1.51 -11.11
N ILE A 165 -16.88 0.75 -10.85
CA ILE A 165 -16.97 -0.56 -10.21
C ILE A 165 -17.48 -0.43 -8.76
N ALA A 166 -16.97 0.52 -7.99
CA ALA A 166 -17.42 0.79 -6.63
C ALA A 166 -18.90 1.18 -6.60
N ALA A 167 -19.33 2.09 -7.47
CA ALA A 167 -20.74 2.49 -7.59
C ALA A 167 -21.65 1.30 -7.94
N LYS A 168 -21.24 0.47 -8.91
CA LYS A 168 -21.96 -0.75 -9.27
C LYS A 168 -22.08 -1.71 -8.10
N HIS A 169 -21.01 -1.90 -7.33
CA HIS A 169 -21.02 -2.77 -6.16
C HIS A 169 -21.99 -2.26 -5.09
N ILE A 170 -21.94 -0.97 -4.75
CA ILE A 170 -22.86 -0.35 -3.79
C ILE A 170 -24.32 -0.52 -4.21
N ILE A 171 -24.62 -0.32 -5.49
CA ILE A 171 -25.98 -0.49 -6.02
C ILE A 171 -26.42 -1.95 -5.94
N ALA A 172 -25.53 -2.90 -6.29
CA ALA A 172 -25.84 -4.34 -6.28
C ALA A 172 -25.95 -4.93 -4.87
N ALA A 173 -25.18 -4.40 -3.91
CA ALA A 173 -25.25 -4.83 -2.51
C ALA A 173 -26.53 -4.38 -1.79
N GLY A 174 -27.36 -3.56 -2.45
CA GLY A 174 -28.60 -3.06 -1.85
C GLY A 174 -28.39 -2.03 -0.72
N ASP A 175 -27.17 -1.66 -0.41
CA ASP A 175 -26.83 -0.65 0.62
C ASP A 175 -27.38 0.75 0.29
N TYR A 176 -27.93 0.89 -0.91
CA TYR A 176 -28.62 2.09 -1.39
C TYR A 176 -30.07 2.20 -0.89
N ILE A 177 -30.47 1.29 0.01
CA ILE A 177 -31.82 1.26 0.51
C ILE A 177 -31.96 2.17 1.72
N ASN A 178 -32.66 3.27 1.46
CA ASN A 178 -33.61 3.85 2.39
C ASN A 178 -33.15 4.24 3.78
N THR A 179 -32.44 5.33 3.88
CA THR A 179 -32.53 6.13 5.12
C THR A 179 -33.92 6.73 5.36
N ASN A 180 -34.90 6.53 4.45
CA ASN A 180 -36.21 7.19 4.52
C ASN A 180 -37.44 6.28 4.35
N SER A 181 -37.34 4.96 4.30
CA SER A 181 -38.52 4.09 4.31
C SER A 181 -38.45 3.05 5.43
N ALA A 182 -39.05 3.42 6.55
CA ALA A 182 -39.28 2.56 7.70
C ALA A 182 -40.48 1.60 7.48
N LEU A 183 -40.53 0.91 6.35
CA LEU A 183 -41.49 -0.16 6.15
C LEU A 183 -40.74 -1.47 5.99
N PRO A 184 -40.88 -2.43 6.91
CA PRO A 184 -40.37 -3.77 6.69
C PRO A 184 -41.12 -4.34 5.49
N LEU A 185 -40.37 -4.72 4.44
CA LEU A 185 -40.92 -5.46 3.31
C LEU A 185 -41.37 -6.82 3.83
N MET A 186 -42.66 -6.99 4.04
CA MET A 186 -43.26 -8.20 4.58
C MET A 186 -43.34 -9.34 3.57
N ASP A 187 -43.08 -9.09 2.29
CA ASP A 187 -43.11 -10.06 1.22
C ASP A 187 -41.89 -9.95 0.31
N PRO A 188 -40.90 -10.87 0.43
CA PRO A 188 -39.72 -10.85 -0.42
C PRO A 188 -40.00 -11.23 -1.88
N TYR A 189 -41.18 -11.73 -2.21
CA TYR A 189 -41.61 -12.07 -3.56
C TYR A 189 -42.49 -11.01 -4.20
N SER A 190 -42.75 -9.92 -3.50
CA SER A 190 -43.50 -8.81 -4.05
C SER A 190 -42.70 -8.11 -5.18
N PRO A 191 -43.31 -7.81 -6.34
CA PRO A 191 -42.67 -7.01 -7.37
C PRO A 191 -42.22 -5.64 -6.86
N TRP A 192 -42.76 -5.18 -5.75
CA TRP A 192 -42.38 -3.92 -5.07
C TRP A 192 -41.18 -4.07 -4.15
N SER A 193 -40.67 -5.29 -3.92
CA SER A 193 -39.47 -5.54 -3.14
C SER A 193 -38.19 -5.34 -3.95
N GLU A 194 -38.28 -5.30 -5.28
CA GLU A 194 -37.11 -5.06 -6.14
C GLU A 194 -36.76 -3.59 -6.19
N CYS A 195 -35.52 -3.30 -5.80
CA CYS A 195 -34.97 -1.94 -5.81
C CYS A 195 -34.18 -1.65 -7.11
N ASP A 196 -34.82 -1.99 -8.27
CA ASP A 196 -34.23 -1.77 -9.59
C ASP A 196 -34.27 -0.31 -10.06
N GLY A 197 -34.93 0.56 -9.27
CA GLY A 197 -35.11 1.98 -9.60
C GLY A 197 -36.21 2.26 -10.62
N TRP A 198 -37.03 1.23 -10.94
CA TRP A 198 -38.18 1.44 -11.83
C TRP A 198 -39.20 2.38 -11.19
N ARG A 199 -39.67 3.37 -11.96
CA ARG A 199 -40.79 4.26 -11.59
C ARG A 199 -41.66 4.52 -12.81
N LEU A 200 -42.97 4.67 -12.54
CA LEU A 200 -43.91 5.02 -13.58
C LEU A 200 -43.68 6.47 -14.03
N GLY A 201 -43.22 6.65 -15.26
CA GLY A 201 -43.23 7.98 -15.89
C GLY A 201 -41.88 8.58 -16.27
N GLU A 202 -40.79 8.30 -15.62
CA GLU A 202 -39.44 8.84 -15.97
C GLU A 202 -38.28 7.98 -15.48
N ASN A 203 -37.21 7.89 -16.29
CA ASN A 203 -35.93 7.35 -15.88
C ASN A 203 -35.28 8.29 -14.85
N GLN A 204 -35.16 7.87 -13.61
CA GLN A 204 -34.41 8.65 -12.63
C GLN A 204 -32.94 8.27 -12.65
N ASN A 205 -32.08 9.26 -12.83
CA ASN A 205 -30.64 9.11 -12.60
C ASN A 205 -30.40 8.93 -11.11
N LYS A 206 -29.84 7.77 -10.72
CA LYS A 206 -29.33 7.56 -9.37
C LYS A 206 -27.93 8.17 -9.28
N SER A 207 -27.68 9.02 -8.31
CA SER A 207 -26.35 9.53 -8.01
C SER A 207 -25.78 8.85 -6.78
N VAL A 208 -24.57 8.34 -6.88
CA VAL A 208 -23.81 7.78 -5.76
C VAL A 208 -22.66 8.74 -5.47
N ARG A 209 -22.58 9.24 -4.25
CA ARG A 209 -21.45 10.04 -3.79
C ARG A 209 -20.43 9.10 -3.15
N LEU A 210 -19.28 8.95 -3.78
CA LEU A 210 -18.11 8.29 -3.22
C LEU A 210 -17.24 9.37 -2.58
N VAL A 211 -16.97 9.23 -1.29
CA VAL A 211 -16.17 10.18 -0.49
C VAL A 211 -14.86 9.51 -0.11
#